data_f4eca58448c91f82f520510e0d8bd8ec
#
_entry.id   f4eca58448c91f82f520510e0d8bd8ec
#
_cell.length_a   1.000
_cell.length_b   1.000
_cell.length_c   1.000
_cell.angle_alpha   90.00
_cell.angle_beta   90.00
_cell.angle_gamma   90.00
#
_symmetry.space_group_name_H-M   'P 1'
#
loop_
_entity.id
_entity.type
_entity.pdbx_description
1 polymer ?
#
loop_
_entity_poly.entity_id
_entity_poly.type
_entity_poly.pdbx_seq_one_letter_code
_entity_poly.pdbx_strand_id
1 'polypeptide(L)'
;PKIDTSMDLDEFSTEVRKLGCAFADRHEEISPVESILYELRKKIGAIPSIPFITAGTLSRKLAAGAEGVVVDIKWGKGSFIKNAEDAKQLARSLTRVGRTLKRRCVALVTDANQPLGSCVGASLELKEAIELLKGEGPEDLQDLVMKLGMEIVRLAGVAGSTLSAKQTVRKHLEDGSALEKLKEIVEYQGGDTKVIDDPDKLPTAKHQRKVPAPKRGYVHTIDAGQLARGVEVLAYGDGKKFDPASGVAELCKVGTQMKQGEPLMIIHYNDEKRLNAAMEYFKAAYRLAPKRPNPAPLV
;
A
#
# COMPACT_ATOMS: atom_id res chain seq x y z
N PRO A 1 -15.71 -8.25 4.85
CA PRO A 1 -16.73 -7.35 4.33
C PRO A 1 -16.46 -7.09 2.85
N LYS A 2 -17.47 -7.23 2.01
CA LYS A 2 -17.37 -6.79 0.62
C LYS A 2 -17.84 -5.34 0.61
N ILE A 3 -16.96 -4.40 0.29
CA ILE A 3 -17.36 -3.08 -0.18
C ILE A 3 -17.49 -3.15 -1.69
N ASP A 4 -18.49 -2.48 -2.24
CA ASP A 4 -18.63 -2.36 -3.69
C ASP A 4 -17.76 -1.20 -4.17
N THR A 5 -16.75 -1.52 -4.97
CA THR A 5 -15.84 -0.56 -5.59
C THR A 5 -16.05 -0.43 -7.08
N SER A 6 -17.00 -1.21 -7.64
CA SER A 6 -17.31 -1.27 -9.09
C SER A 6 -18.36 -0.26 -9.52
N MET A 7 -18.40 0.91 -8.88
CA MET A 7 -19.35 1.97 -9.16
C MET A 7 -19.08 2.67 -10.50
N ASP A 8 -20.13 3.08 -11.17
CA ASP A 8 -20.03 3.92 -12.36
C ASP A 8 -19.63 5.38 -12.02
N LEU A 9 -19.48 6.23 -13.05
CA LEU A 9 -19.02 7.61 -12.84
C LEU A 9 -20.05 8.47 -12.08
N ASP A 10 -21.34 8.23 -12.26
CA ASP A 10 -22.40 8.98 -11.59
C ASP A 10 -22.51 8.57 -10.12
N GLU A 11 -22.41 7.29 -9.81
CA GLU A 11 -22.34 6.74 -8.45
C GLU A 11 -21.11 7.27 -7.73
N PHE A 12 -19.92 7.19 -8.33
CA PHE A 12 -18.68 7.77 -7.81
C PHE A 12 -18.81 9.26 -7.49
N SER A 13 -19.35 10.04 -8.46
CA SER A 13 -19.51 11.48 -8.30
C SER A 13 -20.53 11.82 -7.19
N THR A 14 -21.56 10.99 -7.04
CA THR A 14 -22.58 11.16 -5.99
C THR A 14 -22.01 10.86 -4.61
N GLU A 15 -21.23 9.79 -4.47
CA GLU A 15 -20.57 9.45 -3.22
C GLU A 15 -19.55 10.52 -2.80
N VAL A 16 -18.68 10.96 -3.72
CA VAL A 16 -17.72 12.03 -3.44
C VAL A 16 -18.42 13.32 -3.03
N ARG A 17 -19.54 13.69 -3.66
CA ARG A 17 -20.33 14.87 -3.22
C ARG A 17 -20.93 14.72 -1.85
N LYS A 18 -21.38 13.52 -1.48
CA LYS A 18 -22.05 13.24 -0.22
C LYS A 18 -21.09 13.05 0.95
N LEU A 19 -20.02 12.25 0.74
CA LEU A 19 -19.09 11.85 1.79
C LEU A 19 -17.75 12.60 1.74
N GLY A 20 -17.43 13.26 0.63
CA GLY A 20 -16.15 13.92 0.40
C GLY A 20 -15.05 13.00 -0.13
N CYS A 21 -15.28 11.69 -0.16
CA CYS A 21 -14.33 10.68 -0.68
C CYS A 21 -15.06 9.38 -1.05
N ALA A 22 -14.40 8.54 -1.86
CA ALA A 22 -14.91 7.23 -2.27
C ALA A 22 -13.74 6.28 -2.56
N PHE A 23 -13.97 4.97 -2.40
CA PHE A 23 -13.09 3.91 -2.91
C PHE A 23 -13.67 3.37 -4.20
N ALA A 24 -13.02 3.64 -5.32
CA ALA A 24 -13.43 3.15 -6.63
C ALA A 24 -12.32 2.33 -7.28
N ASP A 25 -12.72 1.24 -7.90
CA ASP A 25 -11.83 0.43 -8.73
C ASP A 25 -11.52 1.15 -10.05
N ARG A 26 -10.63 0.56 -10.86
CA ARG A 26 -10.38 1.06 -12.21
C ARG A 26 -11.65 0.90 -13.04
N HIS A 27 -12.28 2.02 -13.39
CA HIS A 27 -13.43 1.99 -14.27
C HIS A 27 -13.01 2.41 -15.70
N GLU A 28 -13.39 1.59 -16.70
CA GLU A 28 -13.04 1.85 -18.10
C GLU A 28 -13.65 3.17 -18.61
N GLU A 29 -14.79 3.58 -18.08
CA GLU A 29 -15.47 4.83 -18.45
C GLU A 29 -14.70 6.08 -18.04
N ILE A 30 -13.96 6.06 -16.93
CA ILE A 30 -13.18 7.21 -16.45
C ILE A 30 -12.01 7.52 -17.42
N SER A 31 -11.36 6.50 -17.97
CA SER A 31 -10.22 6.67 -18.87
C SER A 31 -10.05 5.47 -19.80
N PRO A 32 -10.95 5.30 -20.80
CA PRO A 32 -11.00 4.10 -21.64
C PRO A 32 -9.71 3.87 -22.43
N VAL A 33 -9.12 4.91 -22.97
CA VAL A 33 -7.88 4.82 -23.74
C VAL A 33 -6.71 4.36 -22.85
N GLU A 34 -6.64 4.86 -21.61
CA GLU A 34 -5.57 4.44 -20.70
C GLU A 34 -5.73 2.97 -20.29
N SER A 35 -6.94 2.48 -20.10
CA SER A 35 -7.19 1.08 -19.80
C SER A 35 -6.70 0.16 -20.91
N ILE A 36 -6.98 0.49 -22.17
CA ILE A 36 -6.48 -0.24 -23.35
C ILE A 36 -4.95 -0.20 -23.41
N LEU A 37 -4.36 0.99 -23.26
CA LEU A 37 -2.90 1.17 -23.28
C LEU A 37 -2.21 0.40 -22.15
N TYR A 38 -2.80 0.37 -20.96
CA TYR A 38 -2.24 -0.37 -19.84
C TYR A 38 -2.17 -1.88 -20.11
N GLU A 39 -3.25 -2.47 -20.65
CA GLU A 39 -3.26 -3.89 -21.02
C GLU A 39 -2.26 -4.21 -22.14
N LEU A 40 -2.10 -3.32 -23.11
CA LEU A 40 -1.06 -3.47 -24.15
C LEU A 40 0.34 -3.44 -23.54
N ARG A 41 0.61 -2.47 -22.66
CA ARG A 41 1.90 -2.33 -21.95
C ARG A 41 2.23 -3.57 -21.12
N LYS A 42 1.23 -4.14 -20.46
CA LYS A 42 1.36 -5.37 -19.69
C LYS A 42 1.80 -6.55 -20.58
N LYS A 43 1.17 -6.69 -21.75
CA LYS A 43 1.50 -7.74 -22.74
C LYS A 43 2.91 -7.63 -23.31
N ILE A 44 3.41 -6.44 -23.52
CA ILE A 44 4.75 -6.20 -24.14
C ILE A 44 5.84 -5.88 -23.10
N GLY A 45 5.57 -6.00 -21.80
CA GLY A 45 6.54 -5.71 -20.75
C GLY A 45 6.91 -4.22 -20.57
N ALA A 46 6.11 -3.30 -21.09
CA ALA A 46 6.37 -1.84 -21.04
C ALA A 46 5.74 -1.13 -19.83
N ILE A 47 5.41 -1.88 -18.76
CA ILE A 47 4.88 -1.29 -17.52
C ILE A 47 5.82 -0.25 -16.90
N PRO A 48 7.15 -0.48 -16.78
CA PRO A 48 8.05 0.48 -16.10
C PRO A 48 8.45 1.69 -16.96
N SER A 49 7.75 1.98 -18.04
CA SER A 49 8.02 3.14 -18.88
C SER A 49 7.58 4.45 -18.23
N ILE A 50 8.52 5.34 -17.89
CA ILE A 50 8.26 6.62 -17.22
C ILE A 50 7.23 7.50 -18.00
N PRO A 51 7.33 7.69 -19.32
CA PRO A 51 6.33 8.45 -20.06
C PRO A 51 4.92 7.87 -19.95
N PHE A 52 4.79 6.56 -20.06
CA PHE A 52 3.48 5.90 -19.96
C PHE A 52 2.94 5.90 -18.51
N ILE A 53 3.79 5.74 -17.49
CA ILE A 53 3.37 5.88 -16.10
C ILE A 53 2.87 7.30 -15.86
N THR A 54 3.59 8.31 -16.34
CA THR A 54 3.21 9.72 -16.19
C THR A 54 1.85 9.98 -16.84
N ALA A 55 1.68 9.59 -18.10
CA ALA A 55 0.44 9.78 -18.85
C ALA A 55 -0.74 9.04 -18.18
N GLY A 56 -0.59 7.76 -17.88
CA GLY A 56 -1.65 6.95 -17.30
C GLY A 56 -2.02 7.37 -15.87
N THR A 57 -1.05 7.83 -15.06
CA THR A 57 -1.35 8.32 -13.71
C THR A 57 -2.13 9.62 -13.76
N LEU A 58 -1.70 10.59 -14.56
CA LEU A 58 -2.35 11.90 -14.60
C LEU A 58 -3.68 11.86 -15.35
N SER A 59 -3.78 11.17 -16.48
CA SER A 59 -5.03 11.12 -17.27
C SER A 59 -6.21 10.61 -16.43
N ARG A 60 -6.04 9.52 -15.69
CA ARG A 60 -7.10 8.96 -14.84
C ARG A 60 -7.51 9.93 -13.72
N LYS A 61 -6.54 10.53 -13.03
CA LYS A 61 -6.85 11.46 -11.94
C LYS A 61 -7.53 12.73 -12.44
N LEU A 62 -7.09 13.24 -13.57
CA LEU A 62 -7.69 14.43 -14.18
C LEU A 62 -9.07 14.15 -14.79
N ALA A 63 -9.27 12.99 -15.41
CA ALA A 63 -10.58 12.56 -15.90
C ALA A 63 -11.60 12.42 -14.77
N ALA A 64 -11.16 11.94 -13.60
CA ALA A 64 -11.99 11.92 -12.39
C ALA A 64 -12.21 13.29 -11.73
N GLY A 65 -11.75 14.39 -12.35
CA GLY A 65 -11.98 15.75 -11.85
C GLY A 65 -10.97 16.27 -10.82
N ALA A 66 -9.87 15.57 -10.56
CA ALA A 66 -8.90 16.00 -9.54
C ALA A 66 -8.22 17.33 -9.93
N GLU A 67 -8.29 18.33 -9.03
CA GLU A 67 -7.61 19.61 -9.16
C GLU A 67 -6.16 19.59 -8.68
N GLY A 68 -5.86 18.64 -7.79
CA GLY A 68 -4.53 18.39 -7.26
C GLY A 68 -4.27 16.91 -7.10
N VAL A 69 -3.01 16.50 -7.23
CA VAL A 69 -2.61 15.08 -7.16
C VAL A 69 -1.39 14.94 -6.26
N VAL A 70 -1.47 14.09 -5.26
CA VAL A 70 -0.32 13.61 -4.48
C VAL A 70 0.00 12.20 -4.94
N VAL A 71 1.25 11.97 -5.36
CA VAL A 71 1.70 10.67 -5.87
C VAL A 71 2.78 10.11 -4.96
N ASP A 72 2.56 8.91 -4.46
CA ASP A 72 3.57 8.10 -3.79
C ASP A 72 4.28 7.21 -4.81
N ILE A 73 5.55 7.51 -5.10
CA ILE A 73 6.37 6.78 -6.07
C ILE A 73 7.25 5.78 -5.32
N LYS A 74 6.85 4.53 -5.35
CA LYS A 74 7.61 3.43 -4.78
C LYS A 74 8.81 3.07 -5.67
N TRP A 75 9.99 2.89 -5.06
CA TRP A 75 11.17 2.36 -5.74
C TRP A 75 11.82 1.23 -4.93
N GLY A 76 12.47 0.31 -5.59
CA GLY A 76 13.14 -0.82 -4.94
C GLY A 76 12.64 -2.19 -5.40
N LYS A 77 12.94 -3.23 -4.64
CA LYS A 77 12.64 -4.62 -5.00
C LYS A 77 11.15 -4.90 -5.13
N GLY A 78 10.32 -4.27 -4.31
CA GLY A 78 8.85 -4.38 -4.34
C GLY A 78 8.16 -3.50 -5.40
N SER A 79 8.90 -2.75 -6.23
CA SER A 79 8.35 -1.83 -7.21
C SER A 79 8.77 -2.15 -8.65
N PHE A 80 8.05 -1.60 -9.63
CA PHE A 80 8.46 -1.57 -11.04
C PHE A 80 9.66 -0.65 -11.25
N ILE A 81 9.78 0.43 -10.49
CA ILE A 81 10.93 1.34 -10.49
C ILE A 81 12.00 0.77 -9.56
N LYS A 82 13.15 0.36 -10.13
CA LYS A 82 14.15 -0.40 -9.38
C LYS A 82 15.18 0.44 -8.64
N ASN A 83 15.37 1.69 -9.04
CA ASN A 83 16.36 2.59 -8.43
C ASN A 83 15.78 3.98 -8.14
N ALA A 84 16.40 4.69 -7.21
CA ALA A 84 15.96 5.99 -6.74
C ALA A 84 16.06 7.08 -7.83
N GLU A 85 17.01 6.96 -8.78
CA GLU A 85 17.17 7.98 -9.82
C GLU A 85 16.01 7.94 -10.84
N ASP A 86 15.58 6.75 -11.26
CA ASP A 86 14.39 6.59 -12.10
C ASP A 86 13.13 7.09 -11.38
N ALA A 87 13.02 6.84 -10.07
CA ALA A 87 11.92 7.36 -9.26
C ALA A 87 11.90 8.89 -9.23
N LYS A 88 13.06 9.54 -9.04
CA LYS A 88 13.20 10.99 -9.12
C LYS A 88 12.89 11.53 -10.51
N GLN A 89 13.28 10.80 -11.56
CA GLN A 89 12.95 11.16 -12.94
C GLN A 89 11.44 11.09 -13.18
N LEU A 90 10.76 10.06 -12.67
CA LEU A 90 9.31 9.95 -12.73
C LEU A 90 8.64 11.09 -11.95
N ALA A 91 9.14 11.44 -10.75
CA ALA A 91 8.64 12.55 -9.97
C ALA A 91 8.74 13.89 -10.73
N ARG A 92 9.90 14.16 -11.34
CA ARG A 92 10.10 15.33 -12.22
C ARG A 92 9.16 15.33 -13.42
N SER A 93 8.92 14.17 -14.04
CA SER A 93 7.99 14.04 -15.16
C SER A 93 6.56 14.36 -14.75
N LEU A 94 6.05 13.74 -13.67
CA LEU A 94 4.70 13.97 -13.14
C LEU A 94 4.46 15.44 -12.77
N THR A 95 5.37 16.04 -12.03
CA THR A 95 5.24 17.43 -11.59
C THR A 95 5.31 18.43 -12.75
N ARG A 96 6.18 18.17 -13.74
CA ARG A 96 6.30 19.00 -14.95
C ARG A 96 5.04 18.93 -15.80
N VAL A 97 4.53 17.71 -16.10
CA VAL A 97 3.32 17.52 -16.91
C VAL A 97 2.09 18.07 -16.16
N GLY A 98 1.98 17.85 -14.85
CA GLY A 98 0.93 18.44 -14.02
C GLY A 98 0.90 19.97 -14.15
N ARG A 99 2.07 20.62 -14.07
CA ARG A 99 2.19 22.09 -14.25
C ARG A 99 1.75 22.53 -15.65
N THR A 100 2.15 21.81 -16.69
CA THR A 100 1.74 22.10 -18.09
C THR A 100 0.22 22.03 -18.23
N LEU A 101 -0.42 21.10 -17.55
CA LEU A 101 -1.87 20.94 -17.50
C LEU A 101 -2.58 21.87 -16.50
N LYS A 102 -1.84 22.82 -15.91
CA LYS A 102 -2.34 23.77 -14.88
C LYS A 102 -2.95 23.04 -13.68
N ARG A 103 -2.40 21.91 -13.30
CA ARG A 103 -2.80 21.13 -12.13
C ARG A 103 -1.66 21.03 -11.11
N ARG A 104 -2.00 21.09 -9.85
CA ARG A 104 -1.03 20.92 -8.76
C ARG A 104 -0.68 19.44 -8.63
N CYS A 105 0.60 19.10 -8.70
CA CYS A 105 1.06 17.74 -8.56
C CYS A 105 2.26 17.70 -7.61
N VAL A 106 2.15 16.92 -6.54
CA VAL A 106 3.21 16.64 -5.58
C VAL A 106 3.58 15.17 -5.69
N ALA A 107 4.86 14.85 -5.72
CA ALA A 107 5.35 13.48 -5.80
C ALA A 107 6.35 13.22 -4.66
N LEU A 108 6.09 12.21 -3.85
CA LEU A 108 6.99 11.68 -2.85
C LEU A 108 7.67 10.42 -3.41
N VAL A 109 8.97 10.31 -3.21
CA VAL A 109 9.75 9.13 -3.61
C VAL A 109 10.00 8.30 -2.37
N THR A 110 9.48 7.07 -2.33
CA THR A 110 9.45 6.23 -1.13
C THR A 110 10.11 4.87 -1.34
N ASP A 111 10.77 4.37 -0.31
CA ASP A 111 11.44 3.08 -0.34
C ASP A 111 10.45 1.90 -0.34
N ALA A 112 10.63 0.95 -1.24
CA ALA A 112 9.90 -0.30 -1.31
C ALA A 112 10.86 -1.52 -1.40
N ASN A 113 12.07 -1.39 -0.82
CA ASN A 113 12.98 -2.52 -0.68
C ASN A 113 12.51 -3.50 0.40
N GLN A 114 11.72 -3.03 1.35
CA GLN A 114 11.00 -3.85 2.33
C GLN A 114 9.53 -3.49 2.33
N PRO A 115 8.63 -4.37 2.81
CA PRO A 115 7.22 -4.02 2.99
C PRO A 115 7.04 -2.82 3.90
N LEU A 116 6.05 -1.98 3.60
CA LEU A 116 5.55 -0.96 4.50
C LEU A 116 4.67 -1.65 5.56
N GLY A 117 4.75 -1.20 6.78
CA GLY A 117 4.05 -1.87 7.87
C GLY A 117 4.65 -3.24 8.23
N SER A 118 3.99 -4.01 9.03
CA SER A 118 4.44 -5.31 9.56
C SER A 118 3.70 -6.50 8.96
N CYS A 119 2.75 -6.25 8.04
CA CYS A 119 1.88 -7.26 7.45
C CYS A 119 1.94 -7.25 5.92
N VAL A 120 1.67 -8.42 5.29
CA VAL A 120 1.36 -8.56 3.86
C VAL A 120 0.25 -9.60 3.72
N GLY A 121 -0.91 -9.20 3.18
CA GLY A 121 -2.10 -10.03 3.01
C GLY A 121 -3.37 -9.27 3.35
N ALA A 122 -4.45 -9.47 2.56
CA ALA A 122 -5.60 -8.56 2.53
C ALA A 122 -6.22 -8.26 3.91
N SER A 123 -6.57 -9.28 4.70
CA SER A 123 -7.17 -9.05 6.02
C SER A 123 -6.17 -8.51 7.04
N LEU A 124 -4.90 -8.93 6.95
CA LEU A 124 -3.86 -8.49 7.87
C LEU A 124 -3.51 -7.01 7.64
N GLU A 125 -3.35 -6.59 6.39
CA GLU A 125 -3.10 -5.19 6.04
C GLU A 125 -4.30 -4.29 6.37
N LEU A 126 -5.54 -4.77 6.16
CA LEU A 126 -6.73 -4.01 6.54
C LEU A 126 -6.81 -3.83 8.06
N LYS A 127 -6.50 -4.88 8.83
CA LYS A 127 -6.42 -4.79 10.29
C LYS A 127 -5.39 -3.75 10.71
N GLU A 128 -4.18 -3.81 10.16
CA GLU A 128 -3.10 -2.84 10.42
C GLU A 128 -3.50 -1.40 10.05
N ALA A 129 -4.23 -1.21 8.94
CA ALA A 129 -4.75 0.10 8.54
C ALA A 129 -5.80 0.63 9.51
N ILE A 130 -6.69 -0.23 10.04
CA ILE A 130 -7.67 0.16 11.07
C ILE A 130 -6.96 0.52 12.38
N GLU A 131 -5.95 -0.25 12.79
CA GLU A 131 -5.13 0.05 13.97
C GLU A 131 -4.40 1.39 13.83
N LEU A 132 -3.87 1.68 12.63
CA LEU A 132 -3.27 2.98 12.34
C LEU A 132 -4.27 4.13 12.53
N LEU A 133 -5.51 3.99 12.05
CA LEU A 133 -6.56 4.99 12.22
C LEU A 133 -7.04 5.14 13.67
N LYS A 134 -6.73 4.17 14.53
CA LYS A 134 -6.91 4.24 16.00
C LYS A 134 -5.71 4.88 16.71
N GLY A 135 -4.69 5.34 15.96
CA GLY A 135 -3.46 5.93 16.51
C GLY A 135 -2.37 4.92 16.87
N GLU A 136 -2.56 3.66 16.49
CA GLU A 136 -1.64 2.54 16.72
C GLU A 136 -0.96 2.16 15.39
N GLY A 137 -0.16 1.09 15.38
CA GLY A 137 0.42 0.55 14.17
C GLY A 137 1.92 0.88 13.98
N PRO A 138 2.54 0.32 12.94
CA PRO A 138 3.97 0.42 12.69
C PRO A 138 4.42 1.85 12.41
N GLU A 139 5.59 2.23 12.96
CA GLU A 139 6.15 3.58 12.85
C GLU A 139 6.36 4.03 11.40
N ASP A 140 6.87 3.15 10.55
CA ASP A 140 7.10 3.45 9.13
C ASP A 140 5.80 3.74 8.37
N LEU A 141 4.72 3.02 8.69
CA LEU A 141 3.40 3.26 8.11
C LEU A 141 2.81 4.58 8.61
N GLN A 142 2.93 4.88 9.92
CA GLN A 142 2.51 6.16 10.49
C GLN A 142 3.27 7.33 9.85
N ASP A 143 4.58 7.22 9.71
CA ASP A 143 5.43 8.25 9.08
C ASP A 143 5.01 8.54 7.64
N LEU A 144 4.73 7.51 6.86
CA LEU A 144 4.31 7.69 5.46
C LEU A 144 2.92 8.34 5.38
N VAL A 145 1.96 7.86 6.16
CA VAL A 145 0.60 8.41 6.19
C VAL A 145 0.62 9.87 6.61
N MET A 146 1.43 10.21 7.63
CA MET A 146 1.62 11.61 8.03
C MET A 146 2.18 12.47 6.90
N LYS A 147 3.22 12.02 6.19
CA LYS A 147 3.84 12.78 5.09
C LYS A 147 2.87 12.97 3.93
N LEU A 148 2.17 11.91 3.49
CA LEU A 148 1.17 11.99 2.43
C LEU A 148 0.00 12.88 2.83
N GLY A 149 -0.54 12.70 4.03
CA GLY A 149 -1.63 13.51 4.57
C GLY A 149 -1.29 14.99 4.65
N MET A 150 -0.08 15.32 5.10
CA MET A 150 0.40 16.71 5.13
C MET A 150 0.42 17.33 3.73
N GLU A 151 0.89 16.61 2.71
CA GLU A 151 0.89 17.14 1.34
C GLU A 151 -0.53 17.26 0.78
N ILE A 152 -1.45 16.35 1.12
CA ILE A 152 -2.86 16.44 0.72
C ILE A 152 -3.52 17.70 1.31
N VAL A 153 -3.43 17.93 2.63
CA VAL A 153 -4.09 19.07 3.27
C VAL A 153 -3.47 20.41 2.86
N ARG A 154 -2.18 20.45 2.56
CA ARG A 154 -1.49 21.62 1.99
C ARG A 154 -1.94 21.88 0.55
N LEU A 155 -2.02 20.83 -0.25
CA LEU A 155 -2.46 20.91 -1.65
C LEU A 155 -3.92 21.38 -1.74
N ALA A 156 -4.77 20.93 -0.81
CA ALA A 156 -6.16 21.36 -0.67
C ALA A 156 -6.33 22.81 -0.16
N GLY A 157 -5.25 23.45 0.32
CA GLY A 157 -5.31 24.80 0.90
C GLY A 157 -5.88 24.83 2.32
N VAL A 158 -6.05 23.67 2.97
CA VAL A 158 -6.54 23.57 4.36
C VAL A 158 -5.48 24.01 5.37
N ALA A 159 -4.19 23.81 5.04
CA ALA A 159 -3.08 24.18 5.89
C ALA A 159 -2.06 25.05 5.15
N GLY A 160 -1.75 26.22 5.73
CA GLY A 160 -0.80 27.19 5.14
C GLY A 160 0.68 26.91 5.45
N SER A 161 0.98 26.01 6.38
CA SER A 161 2.36 25.66 6.76
C SER A 161 2.52 24.16 7.00
N THR A 162 3.76 23.69 6.99
CA THR A 162 4.10 22.30 7.33
C THR A 162 3.66 21.96 8.77
N LEU A 163 3.80 22.88 9.71
CA LEU A 163 3.39 22.67 11.10
C LEU A 163 1.88 22.53 11.21
N SER A 164 1.11 23.44 10.61
CA SER A 164 -0.36 23.37 10.64
C SER A 164 -0.87 22.12 9.91
N ALA A 165 -0.23 21.71 8.79
CA ALA A 165 -0.57 20.47 8.12
C ALA A 165 -0.35 19.24 9.01
N LYS A 166 0.79 19.17 9.70
CA LYS A 166 1.08 18.09 10.66
C LYS A 166 0.04 18.03 11.78
N GLN A 167 -0.31 19.19 12.35
CA GLN A 167 -1.32 19.27 13.41
C GLN A 167 -2.71 18.83 12.91
N THR A 168 -3.11 19.24 11.70
CA THR A 168 -4.39 18.85 11.10
C THR A 168 -4.48 17.34 10.90
N VAL A 169 -3.48 16.72 10.28
CA VAL A 169 -3.50 15.26 10.05
C VAL A 169 -3.47 14.51 11.37
N ARG A 170 -2.60 14.91 12.30
CA ARG A 170 -2.50 14.29 13.62
C ARG A 170 -3.82 14.35 14.37
N LYS A 171 -4.48 15.52 14.39
CA LYS A 171 -5.77 15.69 15.03
C LYS A 171 -6.80 14.67 14.56
N HIS A 172 -6.93 14.44 13.25
CA HIS A 172 -7.91 13.50 12.70
C HIS A 172 -7.59 12.02 12.99
N LEU A 173 -6.33 11.68 13.27
CA LEU A 173 -5.96 10.35 13.77
C LEU A 173 -6.27 10.24 15.27
N GLU A 174 -5.96 11.27 16.07
CA GLU A 174 -6.10 11.24 17.53
C GLU A 174 -7.56 11.39 17.99
N ASP A 175 -8.39 12.18 17.29
CA ASP A 175 -9.80 12.39 17.64
C ASP A 175 -10.75 11.32 17.06
N GLY A 176 -10.23 10.36 16.31
CA GLY A 176 -11.00 9.26 15.72
C GLY A 176 -11.82 9.64 14.49
N SER A 177 -11.83 10.90 14.06
CA SER A 177 -12.64 11.34 12.91
C SER A 177 -12.24 10.67 11.58
N ALA A 178 -10.97 10.28 11.41
CA ALA A 178 -10.52 9.52 10.25
C ALA A 178 -11.09 8.09 10.25
N LEU A 179 -11.18 7.44 11.41
CA LEU A 179 -11.80 6.11 11.56
C LEU A 179 -13.31 6.17 11.28
N GLU A 180 -14.00 7.18 11.81
CA GLU A 180 -15.43 7.38 11.54
C GLU A 180 -15.68 7.63 10.04
N LYS A 181 -14.80 8.38 9.37
CA LYS A 181 -14.89 8.56 7.92
C LYS A 181 -14.73 7.24 7.16
N LEU A 182 -13.84 6.36 7.60
CA LEU A 182 -13.73 5.01 7.01
C LEU A 182 -15.02 4.22 7.19
N LYS A 183 -15.69 4.31 8.36
CA LYS A 183 -16.98 3.64 8.59
C LYS A 183 -18.06 4.17 7.64
N GLU A 184 -18.17 5.49 7.49
CA GLU A 184 -19.14 6.12 6.59
C GLU A 184 -18.97 5.61 5.13
N ILE A 185 -17.72 5.52 4.66
CA ILE A 185 -17.43 5.00 3.30
C ILE A 185 -17.82 3.53 3.20
N VAL A 186 -17.38 2.71 4.15
CA VAL A 186 -17.66 1.25 4.15
C VAL A 186 -19.16 0.99 4.21
N GLU A 187 -19.92 1.72 5.03
CA GLU A 187 -21.37 1.60 5.12
C GLU A 187 -22.06 2.01 3.81
N TYR A 188 -21.65 3.14 3.24
CA TYR A 188 -22.21 3.64 1.98
C TYR A 188 -21.97 2.68 0.82
N GLN A 189 -20.80 2.05 0.78
CA GLN A 189 -20.42 1.05 -0.22
C GLN A 189 -20.91 -0.38 0.12
N GLY A 190 -21.87 -0.54 1.04
CA GLY A 190 -22.53 -1.81 1.36
C GLY A 190 -21.69 -2.79 2.18
N GLY A 191 -20.60 -2.33 2.79
CA GLY A 191 -19.74 -3.13 3.66
C GLY A 191 -20.26 -3.27 5.08
N ASP A 192 -19.71 -4.23 5.83
CA ASP A 192 -20.00 -4.43 7.25
C ASP A 192 -19.04 -3.60 8.11
N THR A 193 -19.54 -2.55 8.73
CA THR A 193 -18.77 -1.66 9.60
C THR A 193 -18.32 -2.30 10.91
N LYS A 194 -18.94 -3.41 11.34
CA LYS A 194 -18.57 -4.13 12.56
C LYS A 194 -17.13 -4.59 12.58
N VAL A 195 -16.51 -4.78 11.41
CA VAL A 195 -15.10 -5.16 11.31
C VAL A 195 -14.14 -4.00 11.57
N ILE A 196 -14.63 -2.76 11.52
CA ILE A 196 -13.84 -1.56 11.85
C ILE A 196 -13.83 -1.38 13.37
N ASP A 197 -14.97 -1.62 14.02
CA ASP A 197 -15.07 -1.59 15.47
C ASP A 197 -14.26 -2.72 16.12
N ASP A 198 -14.38 -3.92 15.54
CA ASP A 198 -13.75 -5.14 15.99
C ASP A 198 -13.02 -5.84 14.82
N PRO A 199 -11.73 -5.49 14.57
CA PRO A 199 -10.95 -6.06 13.47
C PRO A 199 -10.72 -7.57 13.57
N ASP A 200 -10.94 -8.18 14.71
CA ASP A 200 -10.85 -9.64 14.88
C ASP A 200 -11.99 -10.39 14.19
N LYS A 201 -13.05 -9.67 13.74
CA LYS A 201 -14.08 -10.21 12.85
C LYS A 201 -13.66 -10.32 11.38
N LEU A 202 -12.53 -9.75 11.00
CA LEU A 202 -11.95 -9.97 9.67
C LEU A 202 -11.62 -11.45 9.47
N PRO A 203 -11.62 -11.95 8.22
CA PRO A 203 -11.23 -13.33 7.94
C PRO A 203 -9.87 -13.67 8.55
N THR A 204 -9.84 -14.72 9.38
CA THR A 204 -8.64 -15.16 10.11
C THR A 204 -8.25 -16.55 9.65
N ALA A 205 -6.97 -16.79 9.42
CA ALA A 205 -6.44 -18.10 9.05
C ALA A 205 -6.47 -19.07 10.24
N LYS A 206 -6.73 -20.35 9.95
CA LYS A 206 -6.83 -21.42 10.97
C LYS A 206 -5.47 -21.80 11.55
N HIS A 207 -4.40 -21.60 10.79
CA HIS A 207 -3.05 -22.04 11.13
C HIS A 207 -2.06 -20.91 11.02
N GLN A 208 -1.04 -20.99 11.85
CA GLN A 208 0.09 -20.09 11.86
C GLN A 208 1.40 -20.88 11.83
N ARG A 209 2.42 -20.35 11.13
CA ARG A 209 3.75 -20.93 11.08
C ARG A 209 4.82 -19.85 11.19
N LYS A 210 5.68 -19.97 12.20
CA LYS A 210 6.85 -19.11 12.37
C LYS A 210 7.94 -19.49 11.37
N VAL A 211 8.57 -18.51 10.76
CA VAL A 211 9.76 -18.69 9.92
C VAL A 211 10.98 -18.30 10.75
N PRO A 212 11.79 -19.27 11.21
CA PRO A 212 12.90 -18.97 12.11
C PRO A 212 14.09 -18.36 11.36
N ALA A 213 14.82 -17.47 12.03
CA ALA A 213 16.11 -16.98 11.57
C ALA A 213 17.13 -18.13 11.49
N PRO A 214 17.79 -18.35 10.35
CA PRO A 214 18.69 -19.49 10.16
C PRO A 214 20.00 -19.35 10.97
N LYS A 215 20.36 -18.15 11.37
CA LYS A 215 21.57 -17.81 12.11
C LYS A 215 21.40 -16.51 12.89
N ARG A 216 22.29 -16.25 13.84
CA ARG A 216 22.43 -14.94 14.49
C ARG A 216 22.94 -13.90 13.48
N GLY A 217 22.39 -12.67 13.56
CA GLY A 217 22.83 -11.53 12.74
C GLY A 217 21.79 -10.42 12.74
N TYR A 218 21.95 -9.49 11.80
CA TYR A 218 20.99 -8.43 11.55
C TYR A 218 20.23 -8.73 10.26
N VAL A 219 18.94 -8.43 10.22
CA VAL A 219 18.19 -8.40 8.97
C VAL A 219 18.86 -7.37 8.06
N HIS A 220 19.55 -7.83 7.03
CA HIS A 220 20.35 -6.99 6.15
C HIS A 220 19.55 -6.48 4.96
N THR A 221 18.78 -7.36 4.34
CA THR A 221 17.85 -7.00 3.26
C THR A 221 16.58 -7.83 3.38
N ILE A 222 15.49 -7.23 2.95
CA ILE A 222 14.22 -7.89 2.71
C ILE A 222 13.89 -7.73 1.23
N ASP A 223 13.37 -8.76 0.60
CA ASP A 223 12.86 -8.69 -0.76
C ASP A 223 11.32 -8.66 -0.71
N ALA A 224 10.76 -7.46 -0.75
CA ALA A 224 9.32 -7.26 -0.73
C ALA A 224 8.61 -7.95 -1.92
N GLY A 225 9.29 -8.07 -3.07
CA GLY A 225 8.77 -8.80 -4.23
C GLY A 225 8.65 -10.31 -3.99
N GLN A 226 9.61 -10.91 -3.27
CA GLN A 226 9.53 -12.32 -2.87
C GLN A 226 8.41 -12.54 -1.85
N LEU A 227 8.27 -11.65 -0.86
CA LEU A 227 7.18 -11.74 0.10
C LEU A 227 5.82 -11.64 -0.59
N ALA A 228 5.64 -10.69 -1.50
CA ALA A 228 4.40 -10.52 -2.26
C ALA A 228 4.06 -11.78 -3.09
N ARG A 229 5.04 -12.37 -3.77
CA ARG A 229 4.85 -13.64 -4.53
C ARG A 229 4.48 -14.79 -3.60
N GLY A 230 5.14 -14.92 -2.46
CA GLY A 230 4.80 -15.93 -1.46
C GLY A 230 3.36 -15.80 -0.97
N VAL A 231 2.92 -14.57 -0.67
CA VAL A 231 1.54 -14.30 -0.26
C VAL A 231 0.55 -14.52 -1.40
N GLU A 232 0.91 -14.16 -2.65
CA GLU A 232 0.09 -14.45 -3.83
C GLU A 232 -0.15 -15.95 -3.99
N VAL A 233 0.89 -16.77 -3.93
CA VAL A 233 0.79 -18.23 -3.97
C VAL A 233 -0.07 -18.75 -2.82
N LEU A 234 0.11 -18.20 -1.61
CA LEU A 234 -0.63 -18.60 -0.43
C LEU A 234 -2.13 -18.26 -0.53
N ALA A 235 -2.45 -17.07 -1.03
CA ALA A 235 -3.83 -16.57 -1.11
C ALA A 235 -4.60 -17.09 -2.33
N TYR A 236 -3.97 -17.19 -3.50
CA TYR A 236 -4.64 -17.62 -4.75
C TYR A 236 -4.41 -19.09 -5.10
N GLY A 237 -3.24 -19.65 -4.77
CA GLY A 237 -2.87 -21.02 -5.13
C GLY A 237 -3.01 -21.27 -6.63
N ASP A 238 -3.72 -22.35 -6.99
CA ASP A 238 -3.99 -22.75 -8.39
C ASP A 238 -5.11 -21.91 -9.05
N GLY A 239 -5.41 -20.72 -8.55
CA GLY A 239 -6.41 -19.81 -9.11
C GLY A 239 -7.89 -20.14 -8.76
N LYS A 240 -8.13 -21.10 -7.86
CA LYS A 240 -9.51 -21.58 -7.58
C LYS A 240 -10.33 -20.65 -6.70
N LYS A 241 -9.77 -20.10 -5.64
CA LYS A 241 -10.47 -19.19 -4.71
C LYS A 241 -9.49 -18.35 -3.94
N PHE A 242 -9.69 -17.05 -3.94
CA PHE A 242 -8.95 -16.11 -3.12
C PHE A 242 -9.23 -16.36 -1.64
N ASP A 243 -8.15 -16.46 -0.84
CA ASP A 243 -8.22 -16.57 0.60
C ASP A 243 -7.72 -15.26 1.24
N PRO A 244 -8.60 -14.36 1.67
CA PRO A 244 -8.22 -13.08 2.26
C PRO A 244 -7.57 -13.20 3.65
N ALA A 245 -7.71 -14.36 4.31
CA ALA A 245 -7.14 -14.60 5.63
C ALA A 245 -5.65 -14.98 5.59
N SER A 246 -5.17 -15.43 4.42
CA SER A 246 -3.79 -15.85 4.24
C SER A 246 -2.84 -14.67 4.02
N GLY A 247 -1.66 -14.76 4.62
CA GLY A 247 -0.64 -13.71 4.52
C GLY A 247 0.52 -13.92 5.50
N VAL A 248 1.29 -12.87 5.71
CA VAL A 248 2.38 -12.84 6.70
C VAL A 248 2.23 -11.62 7.61
N ALA A 249 2.57 -11.81 8.87
CA ALA A 249 2.53 -10.77 9.90
C ALA A 249 3.82 -10.76 10.73
N GLU A 250 3.97 -9.77 11.59
CA GLU A 250 5.11 -9.60 12.49
C GLU A 250 6.45 -9.62 11.73
N LEU A 251 6.50 -8.94 10.58
CA LEU A 251 7.69 -8.86 9.76
C LEU A 251 8.83 -8.15 10.48
N CYS A 252 9.94 -8.85 10.71
CA CYS A 252 11.16 -8.21 11.20
C CYS A 252 11.73 -7.29 10.14
N LYS A 253 11.95 -6.01 10.48
CA LYS A 253 12.44 -4.97 9.57
C LYS A 253 13.95 -5.00 9.36
N VAL A 254 14.43 -4.39 8.30
CA VAL A 254 15.86 -4.18 8.04
C VAL A 254 16.51 -3.46 9.23
N GLY A 255 17.64 -3.98 9.70
CA GLY A 255 18.35 -3.48 10.87
C GLY A 255 17.98 -4.16 12.19
N THR A 256 16.94 -5.00 12.24
CA THR A 256 16.57 -5.79 13.42
C THR A 256 17.65 -6.84 13.73
N GLN A 257 18.08 -6.91 14.97
CA GLN A 257 19.01 -7.92 15.44
C GLN A 257 18.24 -9.22 15.76
N MET A 258 18.71 -10.33 15.23
CA MET A 258 18.09 -11.66 15.39
C MET A 258 19.06 -12.63 16.03
N LYS A 259 18.54 -13.47 16.93
CA LYS A 259 19.20 -14.71 17.36
C LYS A 259 18.78 -15.86 16.43
N GLN A 260 19.59 -16.89 16.35
CA GLN A 260 19.19 -18.11 15.65
C GLN A 260 17.90 -18.68 16.23
N GLY A 261 16.93 -19.04 15.39
CA GLY A 261 15.66 -19.59 15.78
C GLY A 261 14.56 -18.57 16.12
N GLU A 262 14.89 -17.28 16.31
CA GLU A 262 13.87 -16.24 16.48
C GLU A 262 13.02 -16.06 15.20
N PRO A 263 11.71 -15.78 15.31
CA PRO A 263 10.86 -15.66 14.14
C PRO A 263 11.19 -14.40 13.34
N LEU A 264 11.41 -14.55 12.04
CA LEU A 264 11.53 -13.46 11.07
C LEU A 264 10.15 -12.90 10.66
N MET A 265 9.14 -13.78 10.69
CA MET A 265 7.74 -13.49 10.38
C MET A 265 6.86 -14.63 10.85
N ILE A 266 5.55 -14.39 10.89
CA ILE A 266 4.51 -15.41 11.11
C ILE A 266 3.69 -15.52 9.82
N ILE A 267 3.59 -16.74 9.28
CA ILE A 267 2.73 -17.04 8.13
C ILE A 267 1.36 -17.45 8.64
N HIS A 268 0.31 -16.83 8.14
CA HIS A 268 -1.09 -17.16 8.37
C HIS A 268 -1.64 -17.91 7.15
N TYR A 269 -2.17 -19.12 7.32
CA TYR A 269 -2.58 -19.95 6.19
C TYR A 269 -3.73 -20.91 6.52
N ASN A 270 -4.45 -21.35 5.50
CA ASN A 270 -5.53 -22.32 5.57
C ASN A 270 -5.26 -23.61 4.78
N ASP A 271 -4.26 -23.62 3.88
CA ASP A 271 -3.94 -24.72 2.98
C ASP A 271 -2.45 -25.05 3.05
N GLU A 272 -2.14 -26.28 3.50
CA GLU A 272 -0.76 -26.76 3.67
C GLU A 272 -0.01 -26.91 2.33
N LYS A 273 -0.72 -27.25 1.22
CA LYS A 273 -0.10 -27.36 -0.09
C LYS A 273 0.36 -25.99 -0.59
N ARG A 274 -0.51 -24.98 -0.44
CA ARG A 274 -0.18 -23.58 -0.77
C ARG A 274 0.97 -23.07 0.11
N LEU A 275 0.96 -23.38 1.41
CA LEU A 275 2.07 -23.04 2.29
C LEU A 275 3.38 -23.62 1.79
N ASN A 276 3.42 -24.93 1.48
CA ASN A 276 4.63 -25.58 1.01
C ASN A 276 5.16 -24.97 -0.29
N ALA A 277 4.28 -24.60 -1.22
CA ALA A 277 4.63 -23.91 -2.46
C ALA A 277 5.16 -22.48 -2.21
N ALA A 278 4.63 -21.77 -1.21
CA ALA A 278 5.02 -20.40 -0.86
C ALA A 278 6.34 -20.32 -0.06
N MET A 279 6.74 -21.41 0.62
CA MET A 279 7.87 -21.42 1.55
C MET A 279 9.22 -21.02 0.94
N GLU A 280 9.47 -21.34 -0.33
CA GLU A 280 10.72 -20.97 -1.00
C GLU A 280 10.83 -19.46 -1.16
N TYR A 281 9.72 -18.78 -1.51
CA TYR A 281 9.66 -17.33 -1.62
C TYR A 281 9.92 -16.67 -0.25
N PHE A 282 9.30 -17.17 0.81
CA PHE A 282 9.49 -16.62 2.15
C PHE A 282 10.92 -16.78 2.67
N LYS A 283 11.55 -17.94 2.43
CA LYS A 283 12.96 -18.17 2.78
C LYS A 283 13.91 -17.27 1.98
N ALA A 284 13.63 -17.06 0.69
CA ALA A 284 14.43 -16.21 -0.18
C ALA A 284 14.28 -14.70 0.13
N ALA A 285 13.20 -14.31 0.80
CA ALA A 285 12.90 -12.91 1.07
C ALA A 285 13.89 -12.25 2.04
N TYR A 286 14.46 -13.01 2.98
CA TYR A 286 15.31 -12.47 4.05
C TYR A 286 16.78 -12.82 3.86
N ARG A 287 17.64 -11.81 4.07
CA ARG A 287 19.09 -12.01 4.13
C ARG A 287 19.62 -11.42 5.44
N LEU A 288 20.33 -12.23 6.21
CA LEU A 288 20.98 -11.83 7.46
C LEU A 288 22.49 -11.67 7.25
N ALA A 289 23.06 -10.65 7.90
CA ALA A 289 24.50 -10.39 7.94
C ALA A 289 24.98 -10.10 9.37
N PRO A 290 26.28 -10.29 9.66
CA PRO A 290 26.83 -10.00 10.98
C PRO A 290 26.83 -8.51 11.33
N LYS A 291 26.93 -7.64 10.30
CA LYS A 291 26.98 -6.18 10.45
C LYS A 291 25.60 -5.57 10.26
N ARG A 292 25.25 -4.63 11.14
CA ARG A 292 23.99 -3.86 11.00
C ARG A 292 24.02 -3.05 9.70
N PRO A 293 23.01 -3.13 8.84
CA PRO A 293 22.89 -2.29 7.66
C PRO A 293 22.52 -0.86 8.05
N ASN A 294 22.77 0.07 7.13
CA ASN A 294 22.22 1.41 7.19
C ASN A 294 21.08 1.48 6.16
N PRO A 295 19.80 1.34 6.55
CA PRO A 295 18.69 1.38 5.61
C PRO A 295 18.57 2.77 4.98
N ALA A 296 18.07 2.80 3.74
CA ALA A 296 17.68 4.06 3.12
C ALA A 296 16.50 4.68 3.91
N PRO A 297 16.39 6.01 3.94
CA PRO A 297 15.21 6.66 4.52
C PRO A 297 13.97 6.24 3.74
N LEU A 298 12.83 6.17 4.42
CA LEU A 298 11.56 5.80 3.79
C LEU A 298 11.13 6.81 2.72
N VAL A 299 11.36 8.12 2.93
CA VAL A 299 10.98 9.22 2.04
C VAL A 299 12.15 10.20 1.89
#